data_e7d107ddc555f3c4dd80fa95a53882a3
#
_entry.id   e7d107ddc555f3c4dd80fa95a53882a3
#
_cell.length_a   1.000
_cell.length_b   1.000
_cell.length_c   1.000
_cell.angle_alpha   90.00
_cell.angle_beta   90.00
_cell.angle_gamma   90.00
#
_symmetry.space_group_name_H-M   'P 1'
#
loop_
_entity.id
_entity.type
_entity.pdbx_description
1 polymer ?
#
loop_
_entity_poly.entity_id
_entity_poly.type
_entity_poly.pdbx_seq_one_letter_code
_entity_poly.pdbx_strand_id
1 'polypeptide(L)'
;MWLLIALDHWGPDEVRAIPGEAPGWFFDGLIYLLVALQLTNLLALGFMVSRLTWTGAEAISSMTDLVVLRILYGTTACCAVICPAHELIHRRQRWQRWLGRVLLMTVFYDHFHIAHKAGHHARLGSRDDPSTALPDESYGEFCRRSLIQQWCLAWSLQPRTVMQGLFAQALFALAFGLSFGPLALFALGYVAGVGIRLLEAVNYFQHFALTLASGRSVVTAWRSDSAVSLFLFLGLNRHADHHRRPAVAYHQLVALDDGPCLPYGYLGTAIWVKNASGSFRRWALSEAGLGGNRYVPVPETGNGAPGG
;
A
#
# COMPACT_ATOMS: atom_id res chain seq x y z
N MET A 1 -2.98 3.95 -18.51
CA MET A 1 -3.74 3.36 -17.39
C MET A 1 -4.59 2.19 -17.83
N TRP A 2 -5.59 2.38 -18.73
CA TRP A 2 -6.48 1.28 -19.19
C TRP A 2 -5.73 0.11 -19.80
N LEU A 3 -4.67 0.36 -20.58
CA LEU A 3 -3.81 -0.71 -21.13
C LEU A 3 -3.15 -1.53 -20.01
N LEU A 4 -2.63 -0.88 -18.97
CA LEU A 4 -2.02 -1.59 -17.83
C LEU A 4 -3.06 -2.44 -17.08
N ILE A 5 -4.28 -1.95 -16.90
CA ILE A 5 -5.37 -2.71 -16.29
C ILE A 5 -5.75 -3.92 -17.16
N ALA A 6 -5.82 -3.72 -18.49
CA ALA A 6 -6.10 -4.79 -19.42
C ALA A 6 -4.99 -5.86 -19.42
N LEU A 7 -3.73 -5.43 -19.39
CA LEU A 7 -2.58 -6.34 -19.27
C LEU A 7 -2.50 -7.03 -17.90
N ASP A 8 -2.93 -6.37 -16.85
CA ASP A 8 -2.99 -6.95 -15.50
C ASP A 8 -4.08 -8.02 -15.38
N HIS A 9 -5.10 -7.97 -16.24
CA HIS A 9 -6.19 -8.94 -16.25
C HIS A 9 -5.98 -10.07 -17.28
N TRP A 10 -5.57 -9.72 -18.50
CA TRP A 10 -5.45 -10.66 -19.62
C TRP A 10 -4.01 -10.98 -20.01
N GLY A 11 -3.04 -10.36 -19.33
CA GLY A 11 -1.63 -10.60 -19.57
C GLY A 11 -1.16 -11.95 -19.00
N PRO A 12 0.10 -12.29 -19.19
CA PRO A 12 0.65 -13.54 -18.69
C PRO A 12 0.77 -13.57 -17.18
N ASP A 13 0.67 -14.75 -16.61
CA ASP A 13 1.06 -15.03 -15.24
C ASP A 13 2.58 -15.21 -15.12
N GLU A 14 3.13 -14.86 -13.96
CA GLU A 14 4.54 -15.02 -13.64
C GLU A 14 4.71 -15.63 -12.24
N VAL A 15 4.91 -16.93 -12.22
CA VAL A 15 5.07 -17.72 -10.99
C VAL A 15 6.51 -18.17 -10.75
N ARG A 16 7.40 -17.98 -11.74
CA ARG A 16 8.79 -18.43 -11.65
C ARG A 16 9.53 -17.71 -10.54
N ALA A 17 10.33 -18.47 -9.80
CA ALA A 17 11.30 -17.89 -8.87
C ALA A 17 12.50 -17.33 -9.63
N ILE A 18 13.04 -16.23 -9.19
CA ILE A 18 14.31 -15.72 -9.70
C ILE A 18 15.42 -16.63 -9.18
N PRO A 19 16.36 -17.09 -10.04
CA PRO A 19 17.49 -17.90 -9.61
C PRO A 19 18.25 -17.25 -8.45
N GLY A 20 18.63 -18.05 -7.45
CA GLY A 20 19.33 -17.55 -6.26
C GLY A 20 20.68 -16.87 -6.53
N GLU A 21 21.28 -17.16 -7.70
CA GLU A 21 22.51 -16.54 -8.19
C GLU A 21 22.30 -15.17 -8.86
N ALA A 22 21.04 -14.73 -9.01
CA ALA A 22 20.76 -13.43 -9.62
C ALA A 22 21.36 -12.30 -8.76
N PRO A 23 22.05 -11.33 -9.39
CA PRO A 23 22.82 -10.33 -8.66
C PRO A 23 21.91 -9.37 -7.91
N GLY A 24 21.90 -9.44 -6.57
CA GLY A 24 21.06 -8.61 -5.71
C GLY A 24 21.26 -7.10 -5.93
N TRP A 25 22.49 -6.68 -6.30
CA TRP A 25 22.79 -5.27 -6.59
C TRP A 25 21.97 -4.68 -7.74
N PHE A 26 21.61 -5.52 -8.75
CA PHE A 26 20.77 -5.08 -9.87
C PHE A 26 19.36 -4.71 -9.37
N PHE A 27 18.76 -5.55 -8.55
CA PHE A 27 17.41 -5.33 -8.00
C PHE A 27 17.38 -4.18 -6.99
N ASP A 28 18.43 -4.04 -6.19
CA ASP A 28 18.60 -2.88 -5.30
C ASP A 28 18.78 -1.58 -6.13
N GLY A 29 19.53 -1.65 -7.23
CA GLY A 29 19.69 -0.55 -8.17
C GLY A 29 18.37 -0.05 -8.76
N LEU A 30 17.42 -0.96 -9.07
CA LEU A 30 16.09 -0.59 -9.53
C LEU A 30 15.31 0.19 -8.46
N ILE A 31 15.39 -0.23 -7.19
CA ILE A 31 14.75 0.51 -6.08
C ILE A 31 15.36 1.91 -5.94
N TYR A 32 16.69 2.02 -5.98
CA TYR A 32 17.35 3.35 -5.84
C TYR A 32 17.05 4.26 -7.04
N LEU A 33 16.92 3.68 -8.23
CA LEU A 33 16.45 4.42 -9.41
C LEU A 33 15.02 4.94 -9.20
N LEU A 34 14.11 4.11 -8.68
CA LEU A 34 12.75 4.54 -8.36
C LEU A 34 12.74 5.66 -7.32
N VAL A 35 13.61 5.60 -6.30
CA VAL A 35 13.77 6.68 -5.32
C VAL A 35 14.21 7.98 -6.00
N ALA A 36 15.22 7.92 -6.85
CA ALA A 36 15.72 9.09 -7.58
C ALA A 36 14.65 9.68 -8.51
N LEU A 37 13.95 8.82 -9.25
CA LEU A 37 12.84 9.23 -10.11
C LEU A 37 11.70 9.87 -9.31
N GLN A 38 11.39 9.34 -8.12
CA GLN A 38 10.35 9.92 -7.28
C GLN A 38 10.73 11.31 -6.77
N LEU A 39 11.97 11.52 -6.34
CA LEU A 39 12.43 12.87 -5.95
C LEU A 39 12.36 13.85 -7.14
N THR A 40 12.74 13.39 -8.33
CA THR A 40 12.57 14.18 -9.57
C THR A 40 11.09 14.47 -9.85
N ASN A 41 10.22 13.48 -9.70
CA ASN A 41 8.77 13.65 -9.90
C ASN A 41 8.16 14.67 -8.92
N LEU A 42 8.60 14.68 -7.67
CA LEU A 42 8.14 15.69 -6.70
C LEU A 42 8.49 17.10 -7.14
N LEU A 43 9.74 17.32 -7.58
CA LEU A 43 10.18 18.61 -8.09
C LEU A 43 9.41 18.99 -9.37
N ALA A 44 9.21 18.02 -10.27
CA ALA A 44 8.44 18.24 -11.49
C ALA A 44 6.98 18.59 -11.19
N LEU A 45 6.33 17.88 -10.26
CA LEU A 45 4.96 18.21 -9.82
C LEU A 45 4.88 19.64 -9.29
N GLY A 46 5.78 20.00 -8.36
CA GLY A 46 5.84 21.34 -7.78
C GLY A 46 6.01 22.41 -8.85
N PHE A 47 7.00 22.23 -9.73
CA PHE A 47 7.28 23.14 -10.83
C PHE A 47 6.11 23.29 -11.80
N MET A 48 5.53 22.18 -12.26
CA MET A 48 4.40 22.20 -13.22
C MET A 48 3.19 22.89 -12.61
N VAL A 49 2.82 22.57 -11.36
CA VAL A 49 1.66 23.19 -10.69
C VAL A 49 1.91 24.70 -10.43
N SER A 50 3.13 25.10 -10.11
CA SER A 50 3.46 26.52 -9.89
C SER A 50 3.37 27.39 -11.16
N ARG A 51 3.36 26.77 -12.35
CA ARG A 51 3.24 27.44 -13.65
C ARG A 51 1.82 27.56 -14.15
N LEU A 52 0.84 26.95 -13.47
CA LEU A 52 -0.56 27.05 -13.87
C LEU A 52 -1.08 28.47 -13.72
N THR A 53 -1.80 28.96 -14.73
CA THR A 53 -2.41 30.29 -14.75
C THR A 53 -3.93 30.15 -14.68
N TRP A 54 -4.56 31.02 -13.88
CA TRP A 54 -5.99 30.90 -13.57
C TRP A 54 -6.79 32.07 -14.12
N THR A 55 -6.18 32.87 -15.00
CA THR A 55 -6.79 34.05 -15.60
C THR A 55 -6.81 33.93 -17.12
N GLY A 56 -7.81 34.55 -17.75
CA GLY A 56 -7.92 34.61 -19.21
C GLY A 56 -8.17 33.23 -19.87
N ALA A 57 -7.76 33.11 -21.11
CA ALA A 57 -7.97 31.93 -21.94
C ALA A 57 -7.17 30.70 -21.47
N GLU A 58 -6.09 30.90 -20.70
CA GLU A 58 -5.21 29.84 -20.21
C GLU A 58 -5.81 29.07 -19.02
N ALA A 59 -6.85 29.61 -18.37
CA ALA A 59 -7.47 28.95 -17.21
C ALA A 59 -8.01 27.54 -17.55
N ILE A 60 -8.60 27.37 -18.75
CA ILE A 60 -9.13 26.06 -19.19
C ILE A 60 -7.99 25.07 -19.42
N SER A 61 -6.88 25.50 -20.03
CA SER A 61 -5.69 24.66 -20.22
C SER A 61 -5.12 24.24 -18.87
N SER A 62 -4.98 25.17 -17.92
CA SER A 62 -4.49 24.88 -16.57
C SER A 62 -5.38 23.90 -15.81
N MET A 63 -6.70 23.96 -15.97
CA MET A 63 -7.62 22.95 -15.41
C MET A 63 -7.36 21.58 -16.02
N THR A 64 -7.17 21.50 -17.33
CA THR A 64 -6.87 20.24 -18.03
C THR A 64 -5.54 19.66 -17.54
N ASP A 65 -4.50 20.51 -17.47
CA ASP A 65 -3.18 20.11 -16.99
C ASP A 65 -3.24 19.58 -15.55
N LEU A 66 -3.98 20.24 -14.66
CA LEU A 66 -4.17 19.77 -13.28
C LEU A 66 -4.83 18.39 -13.23
N VAL A 67 -5.83 18.14 -14.08
CA VAL A 67 -6.48 16.81 -14.18
C VAL A 67 -5.49 15.76 -14.70
N VAL A 68 -4.68 16.08 -15.70
CA VAL A 68 -3.66 15.17 -16.25
C VAL A 68 -2.60 14.88 -15.18
N LEU A 69 -2.08 15.90 -14.51
CA LEU A 69 -1.12 15.74 -13.41
C LEU A 69 -1.69 14.86 -12.30
N ARG A 70 -2.95 15.07 -11.91
CA ARG A 70 -3.63 14.21 -10.94
C ARG A 70 -3.63 12.74 -11.35
N ILE A 71 -3.94 12.44 -12.62
CA ILE A 71 -3.99 11.06 -13.11
C ILE A 71 -2.59 10.46 -13.13
N LEU A 72 -1.60 11.17 -13.65
CA LEU A 72 -0.24 10.68 -13.77
C LEU A 72 0.41 10.43 -12.41
N TYR A 73 0.41 11.41 -11.53
CA TYR A 73 1.10 11.33 -10.24
C TYR A 73 0.30 10.55 -9.19
N GLY A 74 -1.03 10.69 -9.16
CA GLY A 74 -1.86 10.02 -8.16
C GLY A 74 -1.87 8.51 -8.31
N THR A 75 -1.90 8.00 -9.55
CA THR A 75 -1.89 6.55 -9.81
C THR A 75 -0.52 5.91 -9.63
N THR A 76 0.56 6.66 -9.84
CA THR A 76 1.92 6.17 -9.65
C THR A 76 2.40 6.27 -8.19
N ALA A 77 1.79 7.12 -7.36
CA ALA A 77 2.24 7.36 -5.99
C ALA A 77 2.29 6.10 -5.12
N CYS A 78 1.37 5.15 -5.27
CA CYS A 78 1.45 3.88 -4.56
C CYS A 78 2.63 3.04 -5.06
N CYS A 79 2.71 2.79 -6.36
CA CYS A 79 3.69 1.88 -6.94
C CYS A 79 5.11 2.44 -6.92
N ALA A 80 5.27 3.76 -7.16
CA ALA A 80 6.58 4.41 -7.23
C ALA A 80 7.12 4.92 -5.89
N VAL A 81 6.25 5.06 -4.87
CA VAL A 81 6.65 5.58 -3.55
C VAL A 81 6.44 4.54 -2.47
N ILE A 82 5.19 4.08 -2.29
CA ILE A 82 4.84 3.26 -1.12
C ILE A 82 5.41 1.85 -1.27
N CYS A 83 5.34 1.22 -2.47
CA CYS A 83 5.91 -0.11 -2.67
C CYS A 83 7.44 -0.15 -2.49
N PRO A 84 8.25 0.77 -3.07
CA PRO A 84 9.67 0.85 -2.77
C PRO A 84 9.95 1.16 -1.30
N ALA A 85 9.16 2.04 -0.67
CA ALA A 85 9.30 2.34 0.75
C ALA A 85 9.02 1.12 1.62
N HIS A 86 7.95 0.36 1.30
CA HIS A 86 7.60 -0.89 1.98
C HIS A 86 8.75 -1.89 1.94
N GLU A 87 9.35 -2.11 0.76
CA GLU A 87 10.52 -2.98 0.63
C GLU A 87 11.71 -2.47 1.47
N LEU A 88 12.00 -1.16 1.40
CA LEU A 88 13.13 -0.56 2.09
C LEU A 88 12.99 -0.60 3.62
N ILE A 89 11.81 -0.42 4.18
CA ILE A 89 11.63 -0.49 5.65
C ILE A 89 11.84 -1.89 6.22
N HIS A 90 11.74 -2.94 5.38
CA HIS A 90 12.03 -4.32 5.77
C HIS A 90 13.52 -4.71 5.68
N ARG A 91 14.34 -3.88 5.03
CA ARG A 91 15.78 -4.16 4.85
C ARG A 91 16.55 -4.20 6.16
N ARG A 92 17.62 -5.00 6.21
CA ARG A 92 18.48 -5.13 7.39
C ARG A 92 19.32 -3.88 7.64
N GLN A 93 19.75 -3.18 6.60
CA GLN A 93 20.63 -2.02 6.69
C GLN A 93 19.86 -0.77 7.15
N ARG A 94 20.43 -0.04 8.12
CA ARG A 94 19.77 1.15 8.70
C ARG A 94 19.50 2.24 7.67
N TRP A 95 20.47 2.51 6.79
CA TRP A 95 20.34 3.56 5.79
C TRP A 95 19.22 3.26 4.77
N GLN A 96 19.04 1.99 4.38
CA GLN A 96 17.92 1.60 3.51
C GLN A 96 16.57 1.85 4.19
N ARG A 97 16.45 1.50 5.48
CA ARG A 97 15.22 1.79 6.24
C ARG A 97 14.96 3.29 6.36
N TRP A 98 16.02 4.09 6.53
CA TRP A 98 15.90 5.55 6.51
C TRP A 98 15.42 6.05 5.15
N LEU A 99 15.95 5.53 4.06
CA LEU A 99 15.53 5.88 2.71
C LEU A 99 14.04 5.55 2.48
N GLY A 100 13.58 4.39 2.96
CA GLY A 100 12.16 4.02 2.95
C GLY A 100 11.29 5.00 3.73
N ARG A 101 11.75 5.44 4.91
CA ARG A 101 11.04 6.47 5.68
C ARG A 101 11.00 7.82 4.96
N VAL A 102 12.10 8.23 4.33
CA VAL A 102 12.11 9.47 3.52
C VAL A 102 11.05 9.41 2.43
N LEU A 103 10.91 8.29 1.71
CA LEU A 103 9.84 8.12 0.74
C LEU A 103 8.45 8.26 1.37
N LEU A 104 8.20 7.60 2.51
CA LEU A 104 6.93 7.71 3.23
C LEU A 104 6.65 9.14 3.72
N MET A 105 7.69 9.87 4.13
CA MET A 105 7.56 11.28 4.51
C MET A 105 7.09 12.16 3.34
N THR A 106 7.51 11.87 2.10
CA THR A 106 7.09 12.62 0.91
C THR A 106 5.61 12.46 0.57
N VAL A 107 4.96 11.45 1.10
CA VAL A 107 3.52 11.20 0.98
C VAL A 107 2.77 11.34 2.32
N PHE A 108 3.37 11.98 3.30
CA PHE A 108 2.79 12.22 4.64
C PHE A 108 2.36 10.95 5.39
N TYR A 109 3.09 9.85 5.18
CA TYR A 109 2.69 8.52 5.69
C TYR A 109 3.82 7.82 6.47
N ASP A 110 4.75 8.58 7.10
CA ASP A 110 5.90 7.99 7.81
C ASP A 110 5.51 7.02 8.93
N HIS A 111 4.40 7.28 9.64
CA HIS A 111 3.93 6.40 10.72
C HIS A 111 3.61 4.97 10.24
N PHE A 112 3.38 4.77 8.94
CA PHE A 112 3.16 3.46 8.35
C PHE A 112 4.30 2.47 8.64
N HIS A 113 5.57 2.92 8.66
CA HIS A 113 6.69 2.01 8.94
C HIS A 113 6.62 1.36 10.34
N ILE A 114 6.00 2.02 11.32
CA ILE A 114 5.76 1.48 12.66
C ILE A 114 4.52 0.58 12.64
N ALA A 115 3.40 1.11 12.13
CA ALA A 115 2.12 0.41 12.10
C ALA A 115 2.22 -0.89 11.29
N HIS A 116 2.94 -0.87 10.18
CA HIS A 116 3.13 -2.04 9.33
C HIS A 116 4.00 -3.11 10.00
N LYS A 117 5.19 -2.74 10.48
CA LYS A 117 6.13 -3.73 11.03
C LYS A 117 5.77 -4.23 12.42
N ALA A 118 5.44 -3.33 13.33
CA ALA A 118 5.16 -3.67 14.72
C ALA A 118 3.65 -3.89 14.99
N GLY A 119 2.82 -3.49 14.05
CA GLY A 119 1.37 -3.68 14.09
C GLY A 119 0.92 -4.85 13.24
N HIS A 120 0.85 -4.64 11.93
CA HIS A 120 0.32 -5.58 10.96
C HIS A 120 1.06 -6.93 10.97
N HIS A 121 2.38 -6.96 10.77
CA HIS A 121 3.13 -8.22 10.81
C HIS A 121 3.01 -8.98 12.14
N ALA A 122 2.85 -8.27 13.25
CA ALA A 122 2.72 -8.89 14.57
C ALA A 122 1.30 -9.40 14.87
N ARG A 123 0.29 -8.89 14.16
CA ARG A 123 -1.14 -9.14 14.45
C ARG A 123 -1.93 -9.65 13.26
N LEU A 124 -1.23 -10.03 12.18
CA LEU A 124 -1.82 -10.45 10.91
C LEU A 124 -3.01 -11.40 11.12
N GLY A 125 -4.14 -11.06 10.49
CA GLY A 125 -5.36 -11.85 10.54
C GLY A 125 -6.14 -11.77 11.86
N SER A 126 -5.67 -11.02 12.86
CA SER A 126 -6.42 -10.75 14.09
C SER A 126 -7.35 -9.54 13.92
N ARG A 127 -8.31 -9.38 14.83
CA ARG A 127 -9.17 -8.18 14.89
C ARG A 127 -8.40 -6.89 15.25
N ASP A 128 -7.24 -7.06 15.87
CA ASP A 128 -6.37 -5.95 16.27
C ASP A 128 -5.38 -5.54 15.16
N ASP A 129 -5.40 -6.25 14.03
CA ASP A 129 -4.62 -5.88 12.87
C ASP A 129 -5.35 -4.78 12.06
N PRO A 130 -4.80 -3.56 11.99
CA PRO A 130 -5.44 -2.49 11.24
C PRO A 130 -5.55 -2.78 9.74
N SER A 131 -4.70 -3.64 9.19
CA SER A 131 -4.63 -3.93 7.75
C SER A 131 -5.42 -5.17 7.34
N THR A 132 -6.01 -5.92 8.27
CA THR A 132 -6.91 -7.04 7.97
C THR A 132 -8.35 -6.55 7.84
N ALA A 133 -8.96 -6.76 6.67
CA ALA A 133 -10.36 -6.42 6.42
C ALA A 133 -11.31 -7.51 6.97
N LEU A 134 -12.36 -7.07 7.66
CA LEU A 134 -13.36 -7.97 8.23
C LEU A 134 -14.38 -8.40 7.16
N PRO A 135 -15.02 -9.58 7.31
CA PRO A 135 -15.95 -10.11 6.31
C PRO A 135 -17.18 -9.24 6.05
N ASP A 136 -17.63 -8.50 7.05
CA ASP A 136 -18.80 -7.62 7.00
C ASP A 136 -18.46 -6.16 6.65
N GLU A 137 -17.17 -5.84 6.55
CA GLU A 137 -16.67 -4.47 6.37
C GLU A 137 -16.60 -4.06 4.89
N SER A 138 -17.20 -2.94 4.51
CA SER A 138 -16.99 -2.34 3.19
C SER A 138 -15.61 -1.71 3.07
N TYR A 139 -15.14 -1.51 1.83
CA TYR A 139 -13.85 -0.83 1.61
C TYR A 139 -13.79 0.58 2.26
N GLY A 140 -14.90 1.31 2.22
CA GLY A 140 -14.93 2.66 2.82
C GLY A 140 -14.80 2.64 4.35
N GLU A 141 -15.48 1.70 5.01
CA GLU A 141 -15.39 1.48 6.46
C GLU A 141 -13.99 1.01 6.84
N PHE A 142 -13.47 0.00 6.13
CA PHE A 142 -12.11 -0.49 6.30
C PHE A 142 -11.08 0.63 6.18
N CYS A 143 -11.09 1.38 5.07
CA CYS A 143 -10.12 2.43 4.81
C CYS A 143 -10.09 3.47 5.96
N ARG A 144 -11.27 3.89 6.44
CA ARG A 144 -11.37 4.82 7.57
C ARG A 144 -10.83 4.20 8.86
N ARG A 145 -11.24 2.96 9.19
CA ARG A 145 -10.78 2.26 10.39
C ARG A 145 -9.27 2.01 10.35
N SER A 146 -8.78 1.46 9.24
CA SER A 146 -7.37 1.14 9.03
C SER A 146 -6.48 2.36 9.24
N LEU A 147 -6.77 3.47 8.57
CA LEU A 147 -5.99 4.71 8.69
C LEU A 147 -5.94 5.24 10.13
N ILE A 148 -7.08 5.24 10.82
CA ILE A 148 -7.14 5.70 12.22
C ILE A 148 -6.37 4.74 13.13
N GLN A 149 -6.58 3.44 12.99
CA GLN A 149 -5.93 2.44 13.85
C GLN A 149 -4.42 2.37 13.62
N GLN A 150 -3.95 2.47 12.37
CA GLN A 150 -2.51 2.55 12.06
C GLN A 150 -1.88 3.75 12.75
N TRP A 151 -2.53 4.91 12.69
CA TRP A 151 -2.07 6.12 13.36
C TRP A 151 -2.01 5.93 14.89
N CYS A 152 -3.12 5.50 15.51
CA CYS A 152 -3.19 5.29 16.97
C CYS A 152 -2.16 4.25 17.43
N LEU A 153 -2.00 3.18 16.66
CA LEU A 153 -1.05 2.11 16.95
C LEU A 153 0.40 2.60 16.87
N ALA A 154 0.75 3.32 15.81
CA ALA A 154 2.10 3.89 15.68
C ALA A 154 2.41 4.85 16.83
N TRP A 155 1.44 5.68 17.21
CA TRP A 155 1.56 6.60 18.33
C TRP A 155 1.74 5.88 19.66
N SER A 156 0.95 4.82 19.92
CA SER A 156 1.05 4.04 21.17
C SER A 156 2.37 3.28 21.29
N LEU A 157 2.90 2.78 20.16
CA LEU A 157 4.13 1.99 20.16
C LEU A 157 5.40 2.85 20.20
N GLN A 158 5.45 3.93 19.43
CA GLN A 158 6.66 4.74 19.26
C GLN A 158 6.38 6.25 19.14
N PRO A 159 5.82 6.91 20.16
CA PRO A 159 5.38 8.33 20.07
C PRO A 159 6.53 9.27 19.69
N ARG A 160 7.75 9.04 20.20
CA ARG A 160 8.90 9.89 19.86
C ARG A 160 9.26 9.79 18.37
N THR A 161 9.21 8.58 17.80
CA THR A 161 9.49 8.36 16.38
C THR A 161 8.42 8.99 15.50
N VAL A 162 7.15 8.90 15.91
CA VAL A 162 6.02 9.55 15.21
C VAL A 162 6.20 11.08 15.23
N MET A 163 6.54 11.67 16.40
CA MET A 163 6.80 13.11 16.49
C MET A 163 7.94 13.57 15.60
N GLN A 164 9.05 12.81 15.54
CA GLN A 164 10.18 13.10 14.64
C GLN A 164 9.74 13.06 13.17
N GLY A 165 8.95 12.05 12.80
CA GLY A 165 8.38 11.93 11.46
C GLY A 165 7.46 13.10 11.11
N LEU A 166 6.57 13.50 12.02
CA LEU A 166 5.68 14.67 11.85
C LEU A 166 6.47 15.96 11.66
N PHE A 167 7.50 16.17 12.47
CA PHE A 167 8.34 17.35 12.35
C PHE A 167 9.05 17.40 11.00
N ALA A 168 9.63 16.27 10.55
CA ALA A 168 10.27 16.18 9.24
C ALA A 168 9.28 16.41 8.08
N GLN A 169 8.07 15.85 8.18
CA GLN A 169 7.00 16.07 7.18
C GLN A 169 6.50 17.52 7.18
N ALA A 170 6.41 18.17 8.34
CA ALA A 170 6.04 19.58 8.42
C ALA A 170 7.12 20.48 7.78
N LEU A 171 8.39 20.21 8.04
CA LEU A 171 9.51 20.92 7.37
C LEU A 171 9.50 20.70 5.87
N PHE A 172 9.26 19.47 5.41
CA PHE A 172 9.14 19.16 3.99
C PHE A 172 7.96 19.92 3.35
N ALA A 173 6.78 19.88 3.99
CA ALA A 173 5.59 20.58 3.51
C ALA A 173 5.82 22.10 3.44
N LEU A 174 6.46 22.67 4.46
CA LEU A 174 6.80 24.10 4.50
C LEU A 174 7.77 24.45 3.35
N ALA A 175 8.86 23.68 3.22
CA ALA A 175 9.85 23.91 2.17
C ALA A 175 9.23 23.79 0.77
N PHE A 176 8.40 22.76 0.55
CA PHE A 176 7.72 22.54 -0.73
C PHE A 176 6.71 23.68 -1.03
N GLY A 177 5.91 24.06 -0.04
CA GLY A 177 4.94 25.15 -0.17
C GLY A 177 5.58 26.52 -0.41
N LEU A 178 6.71 26.81 0.25
CA LEU A 178 7.47 28.03 0.02
C LEU A 178 8.14 28.05 -1.37
N SER A 179 8.58 26.89 -1.87
CA SER A 179 9.25 26.78 -3.17
C SER A 179 8.29 26.84 -4.35
N PHE A 180 7.11 26.23 -4.24
CA PHE A 180 6.18 26.00 -5.36
C PHE A 180 4.78 26.58 -5.15
N GLY A 181 4.51 27.14 -3.98
CA GLY A 181 3.23 27.75 -3.65
C GLY A 181 2.21 26.78 -3.03
N PRO A 182 1.12 27.34 -2.45
CA PRO A 182 0.13 26.57 -1.72
C PRO A 182 -0.66 25.59 -2.59
N LEU A 183 -0.90 25.91 -3.88
CA LEU A 183 -1.58 25.00 -4.80
C LEU A 183 -0.76 23.75 -5.07
N ALA A 184 0.56 23.88 -5.21
CA ALA A 184 1.45 22.74 -5.39
C ALA A 184 1.47 21.85 -4.14
N LEU A 185 1.46 22.43 -2.95
CA LEU A 185 1.35 21.69 -1.68
C LEU A 185 0.00 20.95 -1.59
N PHE A 186 -1.10 21.59 -1.99
CA PHE A 186 -2.40 20.94 -2.05
C PHE A 186 -2.41 19.77 -3.05
N ALA A 187 -1.85 19.97 -4.25
CA ALA A 187 -1.72 18.93 -5.26
C ALA A 187 -0.89 17.74 -4.74
N LEU A 188 0.22 18.01 -4.05
CA LEU A 188 1.04 16.99 -3.40
C LEU A 188 0.25 16.19 -2.36
N GLY A 189 -0.48 16.85 -1.46
CA GLY A 189 -1.33 16.21 -0.47
C GLY A 189 -2.42 15.35 -1.11
N TYR A 190 -3.03 15.84 -2.20
CA TYR A 190 -4.01 15.09 -2.97
C TYR A 190 -3.40 13.81 -3.60
N VAL A 191 -2.25 13.92 -4.25
CA VAL A 191 -1.52 12.79 -4.86
C VAL A 191 -1.15 11.75 -3.79
N ALA A 192 -0.66 12.20 -2.64
CA ALA A 192 -0.36 11.34 -1.49
C ALA A 192 -1.61 10.57 -1.02
N GLY A 193 -2.74 11.27 -0.86
CA GLY A 193 -4.01 10.66 -0.47
C GLY A 193 -4.52 9.62 -1.47
N VAL A 194 -4.32 9.84 -2.77
CA VAL A 194 -4.67 8.85 -3.82
C VAL A 194 -3.78 7.60 -3.69
N GLY A 195 -2.47 7.77 -3.48
CA GLY A 195 -1.54 6.67 -3.31
C GLY A 195 -1.84 5.84 -2.06
N ILE A 196 -2.10 6.50 -0.93
CA ILE A 196 -2.48 5.84 0.33
C ILE A 196 -3.80 5.05 0.14
N ARG A 197 -4.81 5.65 -0.50
CA ARG A 197 -6.08 4.94 -0.75
C ARG A 197 -5.93 3.75 -1.69
N LEU A 198 -4.96 3.77 -2.61
CA LEU A 198 -4.65 2.60 -3.44
C LEU A 198 -4.00 1.51 -2.60
N LEU A 199 -3.04 1.87 -1.72
CA LEU A 199 -2.47 0.92 -0.76
C LEU A 199 -3.54 0.30 0.13
N GLU A 200 -4.46 1.10 0.68
CA GLU A 200 -5.54 0.57 1.52
C GLU A 200 -6.49 -0.34 0.74
N ALA A 201 -6.69 -0.10 -0.57
CA ALA A 201 -7.44 -1.05 -1.40
C ALA A 201 -6.68 -2.38 -1.57
N VAL A 202 -5.36 -2.31 -1.70
CA VAL A 202 -4.49 -3.50 -1.74
C VAL A 202 -4.56 -4.26 -0.41
N ASN A 203 -4.39 -3.59 0.73
CA ASN A 203 -4.52 -4.19 2.06
C ASN A 203 -5.90 -4.85 2.24
N TYR A 204 -6.96 -4.17 1.80
CA TYR A 204 -8.32 -4.68 1.90
C TYR A 204 -8.49 -6.03 1.23
N PHE A 205 -8.14 -6.14 -0.05
CA PHE A 205 -8.35 -7.39 -0.75
C PHE A 205 -7.30 -8.45 -0.44
N GLN A 206 -6.06 -8.06 -0.12
CA GLN A 206 -5.02 -9.01 0.25
C GLN A 206 -5.36 -9.81 1.52
N HIS A 207 -6.00 -9.16 2.49
CA HIS A 207 -6.28 -9.76 3.79
C HIS A 207 -7.78 -9.91 4.08
N PHE A 208 -8.63 -9.74 3.07
CA PHE A 208 -10.07 -9.82 3.25
C PHE A 208 -10.51 -11.19 3.78
N ALA A 209 -11.19 -11.19 4.93
CA ALA A 209 -11.78 -12.37 5.56
C ALA A 209 -10.80 -13.52 5.88
N LEU A 210 -9.48 -13.30 5.77
CA LEU A 210 -8.45 -14.28 6.12
C LEU A 210 -8.13 -14.17 7.63
N THR A 211 -9.04 -14.63 8.47
CA THR A 211 -8.80 -14.69 9.92
C THR A 211 -7.98 -15.92 10.27
N LEU A 212 -7.10 -15.78 11.27
CA LEU A 212 -6.38 -16.90 11.87
C LEU A 212 -7.36 -17.85 12.53
N ALA A 213 -7.83 -18.87 11.80
CA ALA A 213 -8.53 -19.99 12.40
C ALA A 213 -7.52 -20.77 13.25
N SER A 214 -7.78 -20.83 14.55
CA SER A 214 -6.95 -21.53 15.52
C SER A 214 -6.49 -22.90 15.02
N GLY A 215 -5.19 -23.09 14.80
CA GLY A 215 -4.53 -24.37 14.65
C GLY A 215 -4.41 -24.98 13.26
N ARG A 216 -4.73 -24.27 12.16
CA ARG A 216 -4.48 -24.76 10.78
C ARG A 216 -3.51 -23.87 10.03
N SER A 217 -2.85 -24.40 9.00
CA SER A 217 -1.97 -23.66 8.07
C SER A 217 -2.64 -22.34 7.65
N VAL A 218 -2.02 -21.24 8.05
CA VAL A 218 -2.62 -19.93 7.96
C VAL A 218 -2.41 -19.41 6.54
N VAL A 219 -3.49 -19.30 5.79
CA VAL A 219 -3.52 -18.49 4.57
C VAL A 219 -3.39 -17.03 4.99
N THR A 220 -2.31 -16.38 4.58
CA THR A 220 -1.97 -15.03 5.04
C THR A 220 -2.39 -13.94 4.06
N ALA A 221 -2.56 -14.28 2.78
CA ALA A 221 -2.96 -13.32 1.76
C ALA A 221 -3.66 -13.98 0.58
N TRP A 222 -4.53 -13.23 -0.09
CA TRP A 222 -5.06 -13.56 -1.41
C TRP A 222 -3.96 -13.47 -2.45
N ARG A 223 -3.89 -14.46 -3.34
CA ARG A 223 -2.87 -14.61 -4.38
C ARG A 223 -3.28 -13.90 -5.67
N SER A 224 -2.31 -13.36 -6.38
CA SER A 224 -2.43 -12.99 -7.79
C SER A 224 -1.12 -13.31 -8.49
N ASP A 225 -1.18 -14.01 -9.63
CA ASP A 225 0.00 -14.42 -10.38
C ASP A 225 0.30 -13.48 -11.57
N SER A 226 -0.47 -12.41 -11.74
CA SER A 226 -0.28 -11.42 -12.80
C SER A 226 1.16 -10.87 -12.84
N ALA A 227 1.81 -10.98 -14.00
CA ALA A 227 3.14 -10.41 -14.23
C ALA A 227 3.14 -8.88 -14.07
N VAL A 228 2.07 -8.20 -14.48
CA VAL A 228 1.95 -6.74 -14.32
C VAL A 228 1.91 -6.38 -12.84
N SER A 229 1.12 -7.10 -12.05
CA SER A 229 1.09 -6.90 -10.59
C SER A 229 2.45 -7.17 -9.96
N LEU A 230 3.16 -8.22 -10.39
CA LEU A 230 4.49 -8.57 -9.88
C LEU A 230 5.49 -7.43 -10.07
N PHE A 231 5.60 -6.91 -11.29
CA PHE A 231 6.59 -5.88 -11.59
C PHE A 231 6.17 -4.49 -11.11
N LEU A 232 4.90 -4.14 -11.23
CA LEU A 232 4.40 -2.81 -10.87
C LEU A 232 4.41 -2.57 -9.35
N PHE A 233 4.11 -3.63 -8.57
CA PHE A 233 4.05 -3.56 -7.11
C PHE A 233 5.28 -4.17 -6.43
N LEU A 234 6.39 -4.38 -7.16
CA LEU A 234 7.65 -4.90 -6.61
C LEU A 234 7.45 -6.20 -5.80
N GLY A 235 6.79 -7.18 -6.39
CA GLY A 235 6.58 -8.47 -5.76
C GLY A 235 5.54 -8.48 -4.64
N LEU A 236 4.82 -7.38 -4.40
CA LEU A 236 3.80 -7.32 -3.34
C LEU A 236 2.65 -8.32 -3.54
N ASN A 237 2.43 -8.80 -4.77
CA ASN A 237 1.46 -9.88 -5.04
C ASN A 237 1.91 -11.26 -4.53
N ARG A 238 3.20 -11.44 -4.16
CA ARG A 238 3.75 -12.60 -3.45
C ARG A 238 3.68 -12.40 -1.92
N HIS A 239 2.59 -11.83 -1.47
CA HIS A 239 2.43 -11.30 -0.13
C HIS A 239 2.43 -12.38 0.97
N ALA A 240 1.92 -13.56 0.66
CA ALA A 240 1.95 -14.70 1.59
C ALA A 240 3.40 -15.10 1.93
N ASP A 241 4.31 -15.11 0.95
CA ASP A 241 5.72 -15.37 1.18
C ASP A 241 6.41 -14.21 1.90
N HIS A 242 6.03 -12.97 1.58
CA HIS A 242 6.50 -11.79 2.30
C HIS A 242 6.18 -11.88 3.80
N HIS A 243 4.98 -12.29 4.18
CA HIS A 243 4.61 -12.46 5.58
C HIS A 243 5.39 -13.58 6.29
N ARG A 244 5.72 -14.64 5.57
CA ARG A 244 6.57 -15.73 6.11
C ARG A 244 8.03 -15.32 6.25
N ARG A 245 8.52 -14.48 5.36
CA ARG A 245 9.93 -14.09 5.24
C ARG A 245 10.12 -12.59 5.02
N PRO A 246 9.65 -11.72 5.93
CA PRO A 246 9.54 -10.27 5.67
C PRO A 246 10.87 -9.55 5.46
N ALA A 247 12.01 -10.18 5.78
CA ALA A 247 13.34 -9.63 5.55
C ALA A 247 13.97 -10.08 4.22
N VAL A 248 13.28 -10.94 3.46
CA VAL A 248 13.73 -11.38 2.14
C VAL A 248 13.43 -10.31 1.11
N ALA A 249 14.40 -10.05 0.22
CA ALA A 249 14.26 -9.03 -0.80
C ALA A 249 13.15 -9.38 -1.81
N TYR A 250 12.43 -8.39 -2.30
CA TYR A 250 11.25 -8.54 -3.16
C TYR A 250 11.45 -9.48 -4.35
N HIS A 251 12.63 -9.45 -4.97
CA HIS A 251 12.97 -10.29 -6.11
C HIS A 251 13.19 -11.77 -5.74
N GLN A 252 13.37 -12.09 -4.46
CA GLN A 252 13.55 -13.44 -3.95
C GLN A 252 12.25 -14.03 -3.37
N LEU A 253 11.17 -13.27 -3.38
CA LEU A 253 9.85 -13.77 -2.99
C LEU A 253 9.35 -14.76 -4.04
N VAL A 254 8.69 -15.83 -3.59
CA VAL A 254 8.16 -16.88 -4.45
C VAL A 254 6.63 -16.88 -4.45
N ALA A 255 6.04 -17.31 -5.55
CA ALA A 255 4.61 -17.59 -5.60
C ALA A 255 4.33 -18.84 -4.76
N LEU A 256 3.36 -18.74 -3.85
CA LEU A 256 2.90 -19.85 -3.02
C LEU A 256 1.51 -20.28 -3.49
N ASP A 257 1.28 -21.59 -3.54
CA ASP A 257 -0.01 -22.17 -3.96
C ASP A 257 -1.03 -22.24 -2.81
N ASP A 258 -0.70 -21.71 -1.65
CA ASP A 258 -1.58 -21.68 -0.50
C ASP A 258 -2.41 -20.40 -0.46
N GLY A 259 -3.67 -20.52 -0.70
CA GLY A 259 -4.62 -19.41 -0.58
C GLY A 259 -5.50 -19.21 -1.80
N PRO A 260 -6.61 -18.48 -1.61
CA PRO A 260 -7.52 -18.19 -2.70
C PRO A 260 -6.87 -17.25 -3.72
N CYS A 261 -7.20 -17.43 -4.99
CA CYS A 261 -6.67 -16.64 -6.09
C CYS A 261 -7.64 -15.51 -6.45
N LEU A 262 -7.11 -14.31 -6.63
CA LEU A 262 -7.87 -13.18 -7.16
C LEU A 262 -8.20 -13.40 -8.64
N PRO A 263 -9.40 -13.04 -9.11
CA PRO A 263 -9.79 -13.22 -10.52
C PRO A 263 -9.14 -12.19 -11.44
N TYR A 264 -8.56 -11.15 -10.88
CA TYR A 264 -7.87 -10.07 -11.57
C TYR A 264 -6.51 -9.82 -10.92
N GLY A 265 -5.62 -9.16 -11.64
CA GLY A 265 -4.44 -8.55 -11.03
C GLY A 265 -4.81 -7.42 -10.05
N TYR A 266 -3.82 -6.87 -9.39
CA TYR A 266 -4.00 -5.89 -8.32
C TYR A 266 -4.68 -4.58 -8.76
N LEU A 267 -4.37 -4.09 -9.97
CA LEU A 267 -5.02 -2.89 -10.50
C LEU A 267 -6.51 -3.10 -10.73
N GLY A 268 -6.87 -4.20 -11.39
CA GLY A 268 -8.25 -4.57 -11.65
C GLY A 268 -9.03 -4.79 -10.36
N THR A 269 -8.47 -5.54 -9.42
CA THR A 269 -9.07 -5.80 -8.11
C THR A 269 -9.23 -4.53 -7.28
N ALA A 270 -8.24 -3.64 -7.28
CA ALA A 270 -8.34 -2.36 -6.57
C ALA A 270 -9.46 -1.47 -7.12
N ILE A 271 -9.63 -1.44 -8.45
CA ILE A 271 -10.76 -0.73 -9.08
C ILE A 271 -12.09 -1.35 -8.68
N TRP A 272 -12.19 -2.67 -8.71
CA TRP A 272 -13.39 -3.38 -8.30
C TRP A 272 -13.77 -3.08 -6.85
N VAL A 273 -12.83 -3.22 -5.93
CA VAL A 273 -13.02 -2.94 -4.49
C VAL A 273 -13.44 -1.49 -4.25
N LYS A 274 -12.79 -0.52 -4.90
CA LYS A 274 -13.09 0.91 -4.72
C LYS A 274 -14.47 1.32 -5.24
N ASN A 275 -14.96 0.68 -6.30
CA ASN A 275 -16.22 1.05 -6.94
C ASN A 275 -17.39 0.15 -6.56
N ALA A 276 -17.14 -1.11 -6.20
CA ALA A 276 -18.17 -2.11 -5.95
C ALA A 276 -17.76 -3.11 -4.85
N SER A 277 -17.32 -2.60 -3.68
CA SER A 277 -16.83 -3.45 -2.58
C SER A 277 -17.83 -4.51 -2.12
N GLY A 278 -19.14 -4.23 -2.17
CA GLY A 278 -20.19 -5.22 -1.88
C GLY A 278 -20.20 -6.41 -2.84
N SER A 279 -19.90 -6.17 -4.13
CA SER A 279 -19.76 -7.24 -5.12
C SER A 279 -18.50 -8.07 -4.86
N PHE A 280 -17.37 -7.42 -4.60
CA PHE A 280 -16.14 -8.09 -4.22
C PHE A 280 -16.32 -8.97 -2.97
N ARG A 281 -16.95 -8.45 -1.93
CA ARG A 281 -17.18 -9.18 -0.69
C ARG A 281 -17.97 -10.47 -0.92
N ARG A 282 -19.08 -10.40 -1.65
CA ARG A 282 -19.90 -11.60 -1.94
C ARG A 282 -19.09 -12.66 -2.67
N TRP A 283 -18.33 -12.24 -3.68
CA TRP A 283 -17.46 -13.14 -4.43
C TRP A 283 -16.37 -13.73 -3.53
N ALA A 284 -15.65 -12.91 -2.78
CA ALA A 284 -14.53 -13.34 -1.93
C ALA A 284 -14.98 -14.29 -0.82
N LEU A 285 -16.14 -14.05 -0.19
CA LEU A 285 -16.70 -14.96 0.80
C LEU A 285 -17.09 -16.30 0.19
N SER A 286 -17.62 -16.31 -1.02
CA SER A 286 -17.94 -17.54 -1.75
C SER A 286 -16.66 -18.33 -2.09
N GLU A 287 -15.65 -17.66 -2.61
CA GLU A 287 -14.37 -18.27 -3.01
C GLU A 287 -13.58 -18.81 -1.81
N ALA A 288 -13.57 -18.09 -0.70
CA ALA A 288 -12.94 -18.55 0.54
C ALA A 288 -13.71 -19.68 1.25
N GLY A 289 -14.83 -20.18 0.68
CA GLY A 289 -15.67 -21.20 1.29
C GLY A 289 -16.43 -20.72 2.54
N LEU A 290 -16.53 -19.40 2.71
CA LEU A 290 -17.23 -18.74 3.82
C LEU A 290 -18.65 -18.28 3.40
N GLY A 291 -19.03 -18.55 2.17
CA GLY A 291 -20.38 -18.30 1.62
C GLY A 291 -21.37 -19.34 2.13
N GLY A 292 -22.27 -18.92 3.00
CA GLY A 292 -23.25 -19.77 3.69
C GLY A 292 -22.88 -19.94 5.17
N ASN A 293 -23.84 -20.16 6.03
CA ASN A 293 -23.87 -20.21 7.51
C ASN A 293 -22.64 -20.78 8.29
N ARG A 294 -21.43 -20.74 7.73
CA ARG A 294 -20.21 -21.28 8.33
C ARG A 294 -19.26 -20.21 8.90
N TYR A 295 -19.61 -18.94 8.82
CA TYR A 295 -18.83 -17.92 9.50
C TYR A 295 -19.15 -17.99 11.00
N VAL A 296 -18.27 -18.62 11.76
CA VAL A 296 -18.30 -18.54 13.22
C VAL A 296 -17.40 -17.35 13.59
N PRO A 297 -17.98 -16.26 14.13
CA PRO A 297 -17.16 -15.16 14.65
C PRO A 297 -16.20 -15.73 15.69
N VAL A 298 -14.93 -15.35 15.61
CA VAL A 298 -13.98 -15.64 16.71
C VAL A 298 -14.54 -14.97 17.95
N PRO A 299 -14.76 -15.69 19.08
CA PRO A 299 -15.25 -15.07 20.29
C PRO A 299 -14.30 -13.93 20.70
N GLU A 300 -14.85 -12.80 21.10
CA GLU A 300 -14.07 -11.77 21.77
C GLU A 300 -13.38 -12.44 22.96
N THR A 301 -12.06 -12.48 22.95
CA THR A 301 -11.30 -12.86 24.13
C THR A 301 -11.63 -11.81 25.19
N GLY A 302 -12.55 -12.16 26.09
CA GLY A 302 -12.97 -11.31 27.16
C GLY A 302 -11.72 -10.76 27.89
N ASN A 303 -11.69 -9.48 28.09
CA ASN A 303 -10.79 -8.82 29.02
C ASN A 303 -10.88 -9.55 30.36
N GLY A 304 -9.96 -10.47 30.60
CA GLY A 304 -9.73 -11.03 31.92
C GLY A 304 -9.33 -9.88 32.82
N ALA A 305 -10.28 -9.34 33.55
CA ALA A 305 -9.98 -8.49 34.68
C ALA A 305 -9.05 -9.24 35.62
N PRO A 306 -7.95 -8.65 36.11
CA PRO A 306 -7.18 -9.25 37.18
C PRO A 306 -8.05 -9.22 38.44
N GLY A 307 -8.56 -10.37 38.80
CA GLY A 307 -9.25 -10.56 40.08
C GLY A 307 -8.23 -10.75 41.19
N GLY A 308 -8.41 -9.96 42.27
CA GLY A 308 -7.98 -10.25 43.62
C GLY A 308 -6.54 -9.99 43.96
#